data_0a61a0820b021db78d179f19e3c84f95
#
_entry.id   0a61a0820b021db78d179f19e3c84f95
#
_cell.length_a   1.000
_cell.length_b   1.000
_cell.length_c   1.000
_cell.angle_alpha   90.00
_cell.angle_beta   90.00
_cell.angle_gamma   90.00
#
_symmetry.space_group_name_H-M   'P 1'
#
loop_
_entity.id
_entity.type
_entity.pdbx_description
1 polymer ?
#
loop_
_entity_poly.entity_id
_entity_poly.type
_entity_poly.pdbx_seq_one_letter_code
_entity_poly.pdbx_strand_id
1 'polypeptide(L)'
;MSASKPPKCFVIAFKEGAEAEAEAVASFLRENDARVLISCSLQEKKLEGCITSEQVDAFIALGGDGSMLSASQLCAKAQVPILGINMGSFGFLMELQKNGWQKYFPRLLNGDYRREERMLLLAQQWQGNTLKQSWEVVNEVVVCRGREVKPIHLYASVNGYAMSSYVADGLIVATPTGSTAYALAAGGAIMPPELRNMLIVPVAPHLSLDRAIILSEGSTVTISTGNHSEVVLSADGHEAIPLEKDEYVKVESSPNNVSFIRFHDPGYFYRNLNRYIEQNPSANFK
;
A
#
# COMPACT_ATOMS: atom_id res chain seq x y z
N MET A 1 -23.13 3.02 -14.20
CA MET A 1 -22.00 3.66 -13.51
C MET A 1 -22.25 5.15 -13.53
N SER A 2 -22.35 5.82 -12.39
CA SER A 2 -22.41 7.29 -12.37
C SER A 2 -21.06 7.82 -12.83
N ALA A 3 -21.06 8.67 -13.85
CA ALA A 3 -19.84 9.35 -14.31
C ALA A 3 -19.22 10.14 -13.14
N SER A 4 -17.93 9.98 -12.90
CA SER A 4 -17.22 10.78 -11.93
C SER A 4 -17.18 12.25 -12.40
N LYS A 5 -17.09 13.21 -11.48
CA LYS A 5 -16.88 14.61 -11.88
C LYS A 5 -15.56 14.70 -12.68
N PRO A 6 -15.56 15.32 -13.87
CA PRO A 6 -14.34 15.51 -14.64
C PRO A 6 -13.26 16.23 -13.82
N PRO A 7 -12.05 15.66 -13.65
CA PRO A 7 -10.97 16.31 -12.92
C PRO A 7 -10.37 17.43 -13.76
N LYS A 8 -10.05 18.55 -13.09
CA LYS A 8 -9.47 19.75 -13.74
C LYS A 8 -8.16 20.20 -13.13
N CYS A 9 -7.87 19.75 -11.91
CA CYS A 9 -6.69 20.15 -11.16
C CYS A 9 -5.86 18.93 -10.76
N PHE A 10 -4.60 18.89 -11.21
CA PHE A 10 -3.72 17.73 -11.10
C PHE A 10 -2.45 18.05 -10.34
N VAL A 11 -1.99 17.07 -9.58
CA VAL A 11 -0.62 16.96 -9.08
C VAL A 11 0.04 15.80 -9.81
N ILE A 12 1.26 16.00 -10.29
CA ILE A 12 2.06 14.96 -10.95
C ILE A 12 3.31 14.71 -10.11
N ALA A 13 3.56 13.46 -9.75
CA ALA A 13 4.79 13.08 -9.09
C ALA A 13 5.41 11.85 -9.74
N PHE A 14 6.73 11.82 -9.80
CA PHE A 14 7.46 10.81 -10.56
C PHE A 14 8.70 10.31 -9.81
N LYS A 15 9.11 9.09 -10.14
CA LYS A 15 10.42 8.56 -9.74
C LYS A 15 11.52 9.13 -10.61
N GLU A 16 12.74 9.10 -10.13
CA GLU A 16 13.95 9.44 -10.89
C GLU A 16 13.99 8.72 -12.25
N GLY A 17 14.33 9.44 -13.31
CA GLY A 17 14.37 8.96 -14.69
C GLY A 17 13.01 8.97 -15.42
N ALA A 18 11.95 9.52 -14.81
CA ALA A 18 10.64 9.66 -15.45
C ALA A 18 10.27 11.12 -15.79
N GLU A 19 11.22 12.06 -15.70
CA GLU A 19 11.03 13.50 -15.88
C GLU A 19 10.42 13.85 -17.25
N ALA A 20 10.98 13.27 -18.31
CA ALA A 20 10.52 13.54 -19.68
C ALA A 20 9.07 13.09 -19.89
N GLU A 21 8.69 11.93 -19.35
CA GLU A 21 7.32 11.43 -19.46
C GLU A 21 6.36 12.26 -18.58
N ALA A 22 6.80 12.68 -17.40
CA ALA A 22 6.01 13.54 -16.52
C ALA A 22 5.74 14.90 -17.19
N GLU A 23 6.71 15.48 -17.89
CA GLU A 23 6.49 16.72 -18.65
C GLU A 23 5.57 16.49 -19.85
N ALA A 24 5.67 15.37 -20.56
CA ALA A 24 4.73 15.03 -21.63
C ALA A 24 3.29 14.92 -21.11
N VAL A 25 3.09 14.29 -19.94
CA VAL A 25 1.79 14.21 -19.26
C VAL A 25 1.31 15.61 -18.86
N ALA A 26 2.18 16.43 -18.27
CA ALA A 26 1.83 17.80 -17.87
C ALA A 26 1.46 18.69 -19.05
N SER A 27 2.19 18.61 -20.14
CA SER A 27 1.92 19.36 -21.37
C SER A 27 0.58 18.96 -21.97
N PHE A 28 0.31 17.66 -22.10
CA PHE A 28 -0.99 17.17 -22.58
C PHE A 28 -2.16 17.69 -21.74
N LEU A 29 -2.04 17.68 -20.41
CA LEU A 29 -3.09 18.19 -19.53
C LEU A 29 -3.32 19.68 -19.73
N ARG A 30 -2.26 20.49 -19.81
CA ARG A 30 -2.34 21.94 -20.03
C ARG A 30 -2.95 22.29 -21.39
N GLU A 31 -2.60 21.54 -22.45
CA GLU A 31 -3.17 21.69 -23.81
C GLU A 31 -4.67 21.36 -23.87
N ASN A 32 -5.19 20.62 -22.88
CA ASN A 32 -6.60 20.29 -22.74
C ASN A 32 -7.28 21.03 -21.57
N ASP A 33 -6.87 22.25 -21.29
CA ASP A 33 -7.45 23.17 -20.31
C ASP A 33 -7.48 22.66 -18.87
N ALA A 34 -6.59 21.72 -18.52
CA ALA A 34 -6.43 21.24 -17.16
C ALA A 34 -5.28 21.98 -16.44
N ARG A 35 -5.48 22.26 -15.16
CA ARG A 35 -4.48 22.89 -14.30
C ARG A 35 -3.52 21.83 -13.74
N VAL A 36 -2.23 21.99 -13.93
CA VAL A 36 -1.18 21.21 -13.27
C VAL A 36 -0.53 22.09 -12.21
N LEU A 37 -0.80 21.80 -10.93
CA LEU A 37 -0.30 22.58 -9.79
C LEU A 37 1.20 22.42 -9.62
N ILE A 38 1.67 21.18 -9.70
CA ILE A 38 3.06 20.80 -9.55
C ILE A 38 3.35 19.53 -10.33
N SER A 39 4.57 19.48 -10.91
CA SER A 39 5.15 18.27 -11.47
C SER A 39 6.56 18.13 -10.89
N CYS A 40 6.81 17.14 -10.03
CA CYS A 40 8.07 17.02 -9.31
C CYS A 40 8.36 15.59 -8.86
N SER A 41 9.57 15.36 -8.30
CA SER A 41 9.91 14.06 -7.71
C SER A 41 8.98 13.71 -6.54
N LEU A 42 8.67 12.42 -6.40
CA LEU A 42 7.92 11.88 -5.25
C LEU A 42 8.56 12.16 -3.88
N GLN A 43 9.85 12.45 -3.84
CA GLN A 43 10.59 12.77 -2.61
C GLN A 43 10.52 14.25 -2.21
N GLU A 44 9.86 15.08 -3.00
CA GLU A 44 9.75 16.52 -2.72
C GLU A 44 8.77 16.81 -1.58
N LYS A 45 9.29 17.39 -0.49
CA LYS A 45 8.50 17.74 0.71
C LYS A 45 7.31 18.67 0.44
N LYS A 46 7.38 19.48 -0.63
CA LYS A 46 6.29 20.39 -1.01
C LYS A 46 5.03 19.69 -1.52
N LEU A 47 5.10 18.39 -1.89
CA LEU A 47 3.93 17.65 -2.35
C LEU A 47 2.81 17.60 -1.31
N GLU A 48 3.15 17.31 -0.06
CA GLU A 48 2.17 17.24 1.03
C GLU A 48 1.44 18.58 1.21
N GLY A 49 2.17 19.69 1.18
CA GLY A 49 1.60 21.03 1.24
C GLY A 49 0.65 21.35 0.07
N CYS A 50 1.01 20.96 -1.15
CA CYS A 50 0.15 21.16 -2.33
C CYS A 50 -1.14 20.36 -2.26
N ILE A 51 -1.08 19.12 -1.81
CA ILE A 51 -2.26 18.24 -1.72
C ILE A 51 -3.24 18.71 -0.63
N THR A 52 -2.73 19.27 0.46
CA THR A 52 -3.55 19.70 1.60
C THR A 52 -4.05 21.12 1.51
N SER A 53 -3.35 22.03 0.79
CA SER A 53 -3.68 23.45 0.73
C SER A 53 -4.53 23.85 -0.47
N GLU A 54 -4.59 23.04 -1.52
CA GLU A 54 -5.33 23.33 -2.74
C GLU A 54 -6.33 22.23 -3.08
N GLN A 55 -7.36 22.56 -3.84
CA GLN A 55 -8.31 21.57 -4.34
C GLN A 55 -7.67 20.78 -5.49
N VAL A 56 -7.16 19.59 -5.19
CA VAL A 56 -6.62 18.65 -6.16
C VAL A 56 -7.70 17.64 -6.52
N ASP A 57 -8.02 17.50 -7.81
CA ASP A 57 -9.03 16.55 -8.29
C ASP A 57 -8.43 15.15 -8.53
N ALA A 58 -7.16 15.08 -8.93
CA ALA A 58 -6.46 13.81 -9.12
C ALA A 58 -4.93 13.95 -8.97
N PHE A 59 -4.31 12.88 -8.48
CA PHE A 59 -2.86 12.72 -8.39
C PHE A 59 -2.40 11.71 -9.45
N ILE A 60 -1.36 12.04 -10.21
CA ILE A 60 -0.77 11.14 -11.21
C ILE A 60 0.62 10.73 -10.72
N ALA A 61 0.81 9.44 -10.51
CA ALA A 61 2.08 8.84 -10.09
C ALA A 61 2.76 8.13 -11.27
N LEU A 62 3.97 8.56 -11.63
CA LEU A 62 4.79 7.90 -12.65
C LEU A 62 5.90 7.09 -11.98
N GLY A 63 5.83 5.77 -12.09
CA GLY A 63 6.83 4.91 -11.44
C GLY A 63 6.49 3.44 -11.47
N GLY A 64 6.58 2.76 -10.35
CA GLY A 64 6.16 1.38 -10.10
C GLY A 64 5.30 1.30 -8.83
N ASP A 65 5.06 0.08 -8.32
CA ASP A 65 4.22 -0.13 -7.12
C ASP A 65 4.74 0.64 -5.91
N GLY A 66 6.07 0.75 -5.71
CA GLY A 66 6.64 1.58 -4.64
C GLY A 66 6.28 3.07 -4.76
N SER A 67 6.19 3.59 -6.00
CA SER A 67 5.72 4.97 -6.23
C SER A 67 4.24 5.13 -5.89
N MET A 68 3.43 4.11 -6.14
CA MET A 68 2.02 4.10 -5.75
C MET A 68 1.85 4.03 -4.23
N LEU A 69 2.69 3.28 -3.51
CA LEU A 69 2.67 3.25 -2.04
C LEU A 69 2.95 4.65 -1.47
N SER A 70 4.01 5.30 -1.93
CA SER A 70 4.32 6.67 -1.51
C SER A 70 3.21 7.67 -1.84
N ALA A 71 2.64 7.59 -3.05
CA ALA A 71 1.50 8.43 -3.45
C ALA A 71 0.26 8.14 -2.58
N SER A 72 0.01 6.88 -2.23
CA SER A 72 -1.12 6.48 -1.40
C SER A 72 -1.06 7.08 0.00
N GLN A 73 0.11 7.08 0.62
CA GLN A 73 0.33 7.70 1.93
C GLN A 73 0.08 9.22 1.92
N LEU A 74 0.47 9.89 0.82
CA LEU A 74 0.22 11.32 0.66
C LEU A 74 -1.26 11.66 0.42
N CYS A 75 -1.94 10.82 -0.37
CA CYS A 75 -3.28 11.14 -0.88
C CYS A 75 -4.42 10.63 0.01
N ALA A 76 -4.18 9.61 0.86
CA ALA A 76 -5.22 8.97 1.65
C ALA A 76 -5.96 9.95 2.56
N LYS A 77 -5.25 10.78 3.32
CA LYS A 77 -5.85 11.78 4.21
C LYS A 77 -6.62 12.87 3.47
N ALA A 78 -6.12 13.28 2.32
CA ALA A 78 -6.74 14.30 1.47
C ALA A 78 -7.85 13.73 0.57
N GLN A 79 -8.03 12.41 0.54
CA GLN A 79 -9.02 11.70 -0.29
C GLN A 79 -8.87 12.01 -1.78
N VAL A 80 -7.64 12.29 -2.24
CA VAL A 80 -7.33 12.56 -3.64
C VAL A 80 -7.14 11.24 -4.38
N PRO A 81 -7.89 10.98 -5.47
CA PRO A 81 -7.75 9.75 -6.24
C PRO A 81 -6.45 9.73 -7.04
N ILE A 82 -5.83 8.55 -7.14
CA ILE A 82 -4.51 8.35 -7.74
C ILE A 82 -4.61 7.58 -9.05
N LEU A 83 -3.96 8.07 -10.10
CA LEU A 83 -3.71 7.35 -11.34
C LEU A 83 -2.23 6.96 -11.44
N GLY A 84 -1.94 5.66 -11.53
CA GLY A 84 -0.58 5.16 -11.71
C GLY A 84 -0.24 4.94 -13.18
N ILE A 85 0.90 5.51 -13.62
CA ILE A 85 1.51 5.25 -14.93
C ILE A 85 2.81 4.48 -14.70
N ASN A 86 2.86 3.25 -15.19
CA ASN A 86 3.99 2.37 -15.01
C ASN A 86 5.17 2.74 -15.92
N MET A 87 6.32 2.97 -15.29
CA MET A 87 7.57 3.33 -15.96
C MET A 87 8.56 2.16 -16.06
N GLY A 88 8.15 0.95 -15.64
CA GLY A 88 9.05 -0.21 -15.59
C GLY A 88 8.32 -1.53 -15.71
N SER A 89 8.64 -2.48 -14.82
CA SER A 89 8.01 -3.80 -14.76
C SER A 89 6.53 -3.70 -14.39
N PHE A 90 5.75 -4.68 -14.86
CA PHE A 90 4.32 -4.74 -14.61
C PHE A 90 4.06 -4.94 -13.11
N GLY A 91 3.22 -4.08 -12.53
CA GLY A 91 2.90 -4.08 -11.10
C GLY A 91 1.40 -4.20 -10.82
N PHE A 92 1.05 -4.54 -9.58
CA PHE A 92 -0.35 -4.73 -9.15
C PHE A 92 -1.12 -3.42 -8.96
N LEU A 93 -0.41 -2.32 -8.69
CA LEU A 93 -1.05 -1.04 -8.34
C LEU A 93 -1.21 -0.11 -9.54
N MET A 94 -0.40 -0.30 -10.57
CA MET A 94 -0.39 0.55 -11.76
C MET A 94 -1.60 0.27 -12.65
N GLU A 95 -2.13 1.33 -13.30
CA GLU A 95 -3.24 1.22 -14.24
C GLU A 95 -2.80 1.32 -15.69
N LEU A 96 -1.94 2.28 -16.01
CA LEU A 96 -1.50 2.55 -17.36
C LEU A 96 -0.02 2.20 -17.56
N GLN A 97 0.35 1.93 -18.81
CA GLN A 97 1.75 1.74 -19.20
C GLN A 97 2.28 3.03 -19.82
N LYS A 98 3.62 3.25 -19.73
CA LYS A 98 4.33 4.34 -20.37
C LYS A 98 3.89 4.55 -21.82
N ASN A 99 3.86 3.46 -22.59
CA ASN A 99 3.45 3.50 -23.99
C ASN A 99 1.93 3.28 -24.08
N GLY A 100 1.12 4.34 -24.03
CA GLY A 100 -0.31 4.21 -24.27
C GLY A 100 -1.24 4.96 -23.33
N TRP A 101 -0.72 5.71 -22.35
CA TRP A 101 -1.53 6.53 -21.46
C TRP A 101 -2.35 7.58 -22.23
N GLN A 102 -1.84 8.11 -23.36
CA GLN A 102 -2.51 9.09 -24.22
C GLN A 102 -3.91 8.64 -24.65
N LYS A 103 -4.11 7.34 -24.81
CA LYS A 103 -5.38 6.71 -25.19
C LYS A 103 -6.48 6.88 -24.13
N TYR A 104 -6.05 6.97 -22.85
CA TYR A 104 -6.96 7.01 -21.71
C TYR A 104 -7.18 8.43 -21.16
N PHE A 105 -6.32 9.36 -21.47
CA PHE A 105 -6.40 10.73 -20.93
C PHE A 105 -7.65 11.49 -21.38
N PRO A 106 -8.16 11.37 -22.63
CA PRO A 106 -9.47 11.93 -22.98
C PRO A 106 -10.59 11.38 -22.09
N ARG A 107 -10.55 10.09 -21.73
CA ARG A 107 -11.50 9.48 -20.80
C ARG A 107 -11.33 10.03 -19.39
N LEU A 108 -10.09 10.21 -18.92
CA LEU A 108 -9.78 10.85 -17.63
C LEU A 108 -10.42 12.23 -17.54
N LEU A 109 -10.17 13.08 -18.52
CA LEU A 109 -10.67 14.46 -18.57
C LEU A 109 -12.20 14.56 -18.70
N ASN A 110 -12.84 13.53 -19.25
CA ASN A 110 -14.30 13.42 -19.32
C ASN A 110 -14.95 12.78 -18.09
N GLY A 111 -14.16 12.31 -17.09
CA GLY A 111 -14.68 11.60 -15.92
C GLY A 111 -15.13 10.16 -16.22
N ASP A 112 -14.74 9.61 -17.37
CA ASP A 112 -15.08 8.24 -17.81
C ASP A 112 -14.07 7.24 -17.21
N TYR A 113 -14.15 7.04 -15.91
CA TYR A 113 -13.35 6.07 -15.14
C TYR A 113 -14.13 5.62 -13.91
N ARG A 114 -13.73 4.50 -13.30
CA ARG A 114 -14.21 4.09 -12.00
C ARG A 114 -13.21 4.46 -10.92
N ARG A 115 -13.69 4.68 -9.71
CA ARG A 115 -12.87 4.74 -8.51
C ARG A 115 -12.85 3.38 -7.85
N GLU A 116 -11.68 2.93 -7.47
CA GLU A 116 -11.46 1.69 -6.74
C GLU A 116 -10.90 2.03 -5.35
N GLU A 117 -11.78 1.89 -4.36
CA GLU A 117 -11.42 2.16 -2.97
C GLU A 117 -10.65 0.97 -2.40
N ARG A 118 -9.51 1.25 -1.77
CA ARG A 118 -8.69 0.29 -1.06
C ARG A 118 -8.64 0.63 0.42
N MET A 119 -8.88 -0.36 1.27
CA MET A 119 -8.71 -0.18 2.71
C MET A 119 -7.23 0.02 3.06
N LEU A 120 -7.01 0.74 4.14
CA LEU A 120 -5.71 0.88 4.78
C LEU A 120 -5.75 0.23 6.16
N LEU A 121 -4.58 -0.15 6.68
CA LEU A 121 -4.42 -0.48 8.09
C LEU A 121 -3.88 0.75 8.83
N LEU A 122 -4.29 0.89 10.07
CA LEU A 122 -3.68 1.78 11.05
C LEU A 122 -2.81 0.92 11.97
N ALA A 123 -1.49 1.05 11.83
CA ALA A 123 -0.53 0.41 12.71
C ALA A 123 -0.09 1.38 13.79
N GLN A 124 -0.03 0.94 15.03
CA GLN A 124 0.33 1.76 16.18
C GLN A 124 1.31 1.00 17.07
N GLN A 125 2.43 1.64 17.40
CA GLN A 125 3.38 1.14 18.41
C GLN A 125 3.04 1.78 19.76
N TRP A 126 2.84 0.96 20.76
CA TRP A 126 2.45 1.35 22.11
C TRP A 126 3.46 0.86 23.14
N GLN A 127 3.65 1.65 24.20
CA GLN A 127 4.34 1.27 25.41
C GLN A 127 3.39 1.49 26.61
N GLY A 128 2.90 0.41 27.19
CA GLY A 128 1.79 0.51 28.13
C GLY A 128 0.58 1.22 27.53
N ASN A 129 0.22 2.38 28.08
CA ASN A 129 -0.88 3.22 27.57
C ASN A 129 -0.40 4.41 26.73
N THR A 130 0.89 4.48 26.41
CA THR A 130 1.46 5.59 25.65
C THR A 130 1.65 5.19 24.19
N LEU A 131 1.00 5.94 23.28
CA LEU A 131 1.23 5.81 21.85
C LEU A 131 2.58 6.42 21.50
N LYS A 132 3.47 5.63 20.91
CA LYS A 132 4.81 6.05 20.49
C LYS A 132 4.79 6.57 19.05
N GLN A 133 4.24 5.79 18.15
CA GLN A 133 4.18 6.09 16.71
C GLN A 133 2.94 5.45 16.08
N SER A 134 2.51 5.97 14.92
CA SER A 134 1.43 5.39 14.12
C SER A 134 1.67 5.60 12.63
N TRP A 135 1.17 4.65 11.83
CA TRP A 135 1.29 4.62 10.36
C TRP A 135 -0.01 4.22 9.72
N GLU A 136 -0.36 4.84 8.61
CA GLU A 136 -1.32 4.30 7.66
C GLU A 136 -0.59 3.44 6.64
N VAL A 137 -1.07 2.23 6.43
CA VAL A 137 -0.38 1.16 5.72
C VAL A 137 -1.25 0.65 4.59
N VAL A 138 -0.70 0.62 3.39
CA VAL A 138 -1.39 0.17 2.17
C VAL A 138 -1.27 -1.33 2.00
N ASN A 139 -0.07 -1.89 2.20
CA ASN A 139 0.20 -3.31 2.05
C ASN A 139 0.15 -4.05 3.38
N GLU A 140 1.20 -3.94 4.19
CA GLU A 140 1.34 -4.76 5.39
C GLU A 140 2.20 -4.13 6.48
N VAL A 141 1.92 -4.60 7.69
CA VAL A 141 2.75 -4.43 8.88
C VAL A 141 3.49 -5.73 9.15
N VAL A 142 4.79 -5.65 9.33
CA VAL A 142 5.65 -6.80 9.61
C VAL A 142 6.30 -6.63 10.98
N VAL A 143 6.07 -7.57 11.88
CA VAL A 143 6.83 -7.70 13.14
C VAL A 143 7.74 -8.91 12.97
N CYS A 144 9.05 -8.70 12.94
CA CYS A 144 9.99 -9.77 12.66
C CYS A 144 11.26 -9.69 13.52
N ARG A 145 12.06 -10.75 13.48
CA ARG A 145 13.38 -10.77 14.10
C ARG A 145 14.28 -9.68 13.51
N GLY A 146 15.14 -9.13 14.33
CA GLY A 146 16.16 -8.19 13.90
C GLY A 146 17.37 -8.93 13.28
N ARG A 147 18.57 -8.59 13.72
CA ARG A 147 19.83 -9.09 13.12
C ARG A 147 20.12 -10.55 13.47
N GLU A 148 19.64 -11.03 14.61
CA GLU A 148 19.88 -12.41 15.03
C GLU A 148 19.09 -13.40 14.18
N VAL A 149 19.77 -14.45 13.68
CA VAL A 149 19.15 -15.52 12.90
C VAL A 149 18.61 -16.59 13.86
N LYS A 150 17.64 -16.21 14.70
CA LYS A 150 16.93 -17.09 15.62
C LYS A 150 15.44 -16.78 15.56
N PRO A 151 14.56 -17.80 15.59
CA PRO A 151 13.13 -17.55 15.74
C PRO A 151 12.82 -16.71 16.98
N ILE A 152 11.85 -15.84 16.85
CA ILE A 152 11.35 -15.00 17.95
C ILE A 152 10.03 -15.57 18.49
N HIS A 153 9.71 -15.20 19.73
CA HIS A 153 8.42 -15.53 20.34
C HIS A 153 7.49 -14.33 20.22
N LEU A 154 6.40 -14.49 19.48
CA LEU A 154 5.38 -13.48 19.30
C LEU A 154 4.05 -13.97 19.88
N TYR A 155 3.35 -13.11 20.58
CA TYR A 155 1.99 -13.33 21.05
C TYR A 155 1.04 -12.49 20.23
N ALA A 156 0.04 -13.12 19.63
CA ALA A 156 -1.00 -12.43 18.89
C ALA A 156 -2.35 -12.59 19.59
N SER A 157 -3.07 -11.48 19.67
CA SER A 157 -4.47 -11.45 20.09
C SER A 157 -5.34 -10.76 19.06
N VAL A 158 -6.60 -11.16 19.00
CA VAL A 158 -7.62 -10.56 18.12
C VAL A 158 -8.78 -10.13 18.99
N ASN A 159 -9.16 -8.84 18.89
CA ASN A 159 -10.23 -8.25 19.68
C ASN A 159 -10.07 -8.46 21.21
N GLY A 160 -8.83 -8.47 21.69
CA GLY A 160 -8.49 -8.70 23.09
C GLY A 160 -8.46 -10.18 23.49
N TYR A 161 -8.85 -11.11 22.62
CA TYR A 161 -8.77 -12.55 22.89
C TYR A 161 -7.42 -13.11 22.42
N ALA A 162 -6.73 -13.84 23.27
CA ALA A 162 -5.51 -14.54 22.91
C ALA A 162 -5.79 -15.49 21.73
N MET A 163 -5.09 -15.30 20.62
CA MET A 163 -5.27 -16.12 19.42
C MET A 163 -4.22 -17.24 19.37
N SER A 164 -2.94 -16.88 19.39
CA SER A 164 -1.84 -17.83 19.28
C SER A 164 -0.53 -17.24 19.83
N SER A 165 0.37 -18.16 20.21
CA SER A 165 1.78 -17.85 20.35
C SER A 165 2.54 -18.44 19.16
N TYR A 166 3.44 -17.65 18.58
CA TYR A 166 4.24 -18.03 17.44
C TYR A 166 5.71 -18.10 17.83
N VAL A 167 6.36 -19.18 17.43
CA VAL A 167 7.82 -19.29 17.33
C VAL A 167 8.13 -19.18 15.85
N ALA A 168 8.59 -18.04 15.37
CA ALA A 168 8.66 -17.74 13.95
C ALA A 168 9.76 -16.71 13.64
N ASP A 169 10.07 -16.51 12.38
CA ASP A 169 10.90 -15.37 11.94
C ASP A 169 10.13 -14.05 12.01
N GLY A 170 8.81 -14.11 11.93
CA GLY A 170 7.95 -12.92 12.02
C GLY A 170 6.46 -13.22 11.89
N LEU A 171 5.67 -12.16 11.98
CA LEU A 171 4.23 -12.15 11.75
C LEU A 171 3.86 -10.93 10.90
N ILE A 172 3.07 -11.16 9.87
CA ILE A 172 2.57 -10.14 8.94
C ILE A 172 1.10 -9.91 9.20
N VAL A 173 0.68 -8.63 9.22
CA VAL A 173 -0.73 -8.24 9.12
C VAL A 173 -0.90 -7.41 7.86
N ALA A 174 -1.64 -7.92 6.88
CA ALA A 174 -1.77 -7.35 5.56
C ALA A 174 -3.19 -6.94 5.22
N THR A 175 -3.32 -5.94 4.33
CA THR A 175 -4.55 -5.61 3.60
C THR A 175 -4.78 -6.59 2.44
N PRO A 176 -5.92 -6.55 1.76
CA PRO A 176 -6.10 -7.24 0.48
C PRO A 176 -5.07 -6.78 -0.57
N THR A 177 -4.71 -5.51 -0.60
CA THR A 177 -3.66 -4.99 -1.48
C THR A 177 -2.31 -5.65 -1.17
N GLY A 178 -1.93 -5.71 0.09
CA GLY A 178 -0.69 -6.35 0.57
C GLY A 178 -0.68 -7.87 0.45
N SER A 179 -1.85 -8.51 0.23
CA SER A 179 -1.93 -9.95 0.02
C SER A 179 -1.10 -10.45 -1.18
N THR A 180 -0.74 -9.54 -2.10
CA THR A 180 0.10 -9.80 -3.27
C THR A 180 1.55 -9.31 -3.10
N ALA A 181 1.91 -8.78 -1.92
CA ALA A 181 3.24 -8.31 -1.57
C ALA A 181 3.99 -9.35 -0.70
N TYR A 182 4.55 -8.97 0.44
CA TYR A 182 5.32 -9.89 1.28
C TYR A 182 4.45 -11.02 1.87
N ALA A 183 3.18 -10.74 2.15
CA ALA A 183 2.24 -11.77 2.60
C ALA A 183 2.13 -12.94 1.59
N LEU A 184 2.17 -12.69 0.27
CA LEU A 184 2.19 -13.74 -0.75
C LEU A 184 3.45 -14.60 -0.65
N ALA A 185 4.62 -13.99 -0.52
CA ALA A 185 5.89 -14.70 -0.39
C ALA A 185 5.96 -15.56 0.89
N ALA A 186 5.24 -15.15 1.94
CA ALA A 186 5.09 -15.89 3.19
C ALA A 186 4.00 -16.99 3.13
N GLY A 187 3.39 -17.24 1.97
CA GLY A 187 2.36 -18.27 1.80
C GLY A 187 0.93 -17.83 2.15
N GLY A 188 0.70 -16.53 2.22
CA GLY A 188 -0.63 -15.95 2.42
C GLY A 188 -1.56 -16.15 1.23
N ALA A 189 -2.87 -16.08 1.47
CA ALA A 189 -3.88 -16.16 0.43
C ALA A 189 -3.94 -14.86 -0.38
N ILE A 190 -4.10 -14.97 -1.70
CA ILE A 190 -4.37 -13.81 -2.56
C ILE A 190 -5.80 -13.35 -2.34
N MET A 191 -5.98 -12.10 -2.01
CA MET A 191 -7.28 -11.48 -1.82
C MET A 191 -7.57 -10.46 -2.93
N PRO A 192 -8.78 -10.48 -3.51
CA PRO A 192 -9.22 -9.40 -4.39
C PRO A 192 -9.11 -8.04 -3.71
N PRO A 193 -8.61 -7.02 -4.41
CA PRO A 193 -8.27 -5.73 -3.80
C PRO A 193 -9.46 -4.95 -3.25
N GLU A 194 -10.68 -5.26 -3.67
CA GLU A 194 -11.92 -4.63 -3.19
C GLU A 194 -12.43 -5.24 -1.88
N LEU A 195 -11.86 -6.35 -1.42
CA LEU A 195 -12.23 -6.93 -0.14
C LEU A 195 -11.85 -6.00 1.01
N ARG A 196 -12.61 -6.11 2.09
CA ARG A 196 -12.39 -5.36 3.33
C ARG A 196 -12.13 -6.34 4.47
N ASN A 197 -10.99 -7.02 4.37
CA ASN A 197 -10.53 -8.04 5.31
C ASN A 197 -9.07 -7.79 5.65
N MET A 198 -8.63 -8.26 6.80
CA MET A 198 -7.22 -8.31 7.17
C MET A 198 -6.70 -9.73 7.07
N LEU A 199 -5.44 -9.90 6.76
CA LEU A 199 -4.77 -11.18 6.63
C LEU A 199 -3.61 -11.24 7.62
N ILE A 200 -3.60 -12.25 8.51
CA ILE A 200 -2.44 -12.57 9.36
C ILE A 200 -1.68 -13.72 8.71
N VAL A 201 -0.37 -13.54 8.53
CA VAL A 201 0.51 -14.56 7.93
C VAL A 201 1.76 -14.73 8.77
N PRO A 202 2.03 -15.92 9.33
CA PRO A 202 3.29 -16.20 10.00
C PRO A 202 4.43 -16.39 8.99
N VAL A 203 5.63 -15.93 9.32
CA VAL A 203 6.83 -16.08 8.50
C VAL A 203 7.71 -17.18 9.09
N ALA A 204 7.95 -18.26 8.34
CA ALA A 204 8.74 -19.41 8.76
C ALA A 204 8.39 -19.93 10.19
N PRO A 205 7.14 -20.27 10.48
CA PRO A 205 6.73 -20.71 11.81
C PRO A 205 7.32 -22.08 12.18
N HIS A 206 7.74 -22.22 13.45
CA HIS A 206 8.24 -23.47 14.03
C HIS A 206 7.22 -24.07 14.99
N LEU A 207 6.72 -25.28 14.74
CA LEU A 207 5.81 -26.03 15.62
C LEU A 207 4.66 -25.19 16.20
N SER A 208 4.22 -24.18 15.46
CA SER A 208 3.13 -23.28 15.80
C SER A 208 2.13 -23.20 14.65
N LEU A 209 1.07 -22.43 14.81
CA LEU A 209 0.07 -22.23 13.75
C LEU A 209 0.74 -21.70 12.48
N ASP A 210 0.70 -22.49 11.41
CA ASP A 210 1.39 -22.23 10.13
C ASP A 210 0.45 -21.72 9.01
N ARG A 211 -0.83 -21.51 9.34
CA ARG A 211 -1.84 -21.08 8.38
C ARG A 211 -2.10 -19.58 8.44
N ALA A 212 -2.29 -19.00 7.28
CA ALA A 212 -2.79 -17.63 7.18
C ALA A 212 -4.24 -17.56 7.68
N ILE A 213 -4.56 -16.48 8.40
CA ILE A 213 -5.91 -16.25 8.98
C ILE A 213 -6.48 -14.98 8.37
N ILE A 214 -7.69 -15.09 7.82
CA ILE A 214 -8.45 -13.94 7.33
C ILE A 214 -9.37 -13.45 8.44
N LEU A 215 -9.29 -12.15 8.74
CA LEU A 215 -10.12 -11.46 9.73
C LEU A 215 -11.00 -10.44 9.04
N SER A 216 -12.13 -10.12 9.68
CA SER A 216 -12.99 -9.03 9.22
C SER A 216 -12.33 -7.66 9.43
N GLU A 217 -12.71 -6.66 8.64
CA GLU A 217 -12.24 -5.28 8.72
C GLU A 217 -12.31 -4.68 10.15
N GLY A 218 -13.38 -4.97 10.90
CA GLY A 218 -13.58 -4.45 12.26
C GLY A 218 -12.74 -5.12 13.34
N SER A 219 -11.82 -6.03 12.98
CA SER A 219 -10.94 -6.70 13.95
C SER A 219 -9.78 -5.80 14.36
N THR A 220 -9.33 -5.98 15.61
CA THR A 220 -8.09 -5.39 16.13
C THR A 220 -7.10 -6.51 16.39
N VAL A 221 -5.93 -6.44 15.78
CA VAL A 221 -4.82 -7.37 16.01
C VAL A 221 -3.80 -6.70 16.93
N THR A 222 -3.40 -7.39 18.00
CA THR A 222 -2.30 -6.93 18.86
C THR A 222 -1.19 -7.96 18.84
N ILE A 223 0.04 -7.50 18.60
CA ILE A 223 1.25 -8.33 18.55
C ILE A 223 2.21 -7.80 19.60
N SER A 224 2.65 -8.69 20.51
CA SER A 224 3.67 -8.40 21.50
C SER A 224 4.78 -9.45 21.45
N THR A 225 5.96 -9.09 21.97
CA THR A 225 7.12 -9.98 22.00
C THR A 225 7.31 -10.61 23.38
N GLY A 226 7.73 -11.87 23.42
CA GLY A 226 7.88 -12.65 24.66
C GLY A 226 9.29 -12.70 25.23
N ASN A 227 10.32 -12.38 24.46
CA ASN A 227 11.71 -12.66 24.82
C ASN A 227 12.65 -11.47 24.62
N HIS A 228 13.90 -11.66 25.12
CA HIS A 228 15.05 -10.79 24.99
C HIS A 228 15.68 -10.76 23.57
N SER A 229 14.98 -11.27 22.54
CA SER A 229 15.44 -11.24 21.16
C SER A 229 15.16 -9.85 20.55
N GLU A 230 16.07 -9.39 19.72
CA GLU A 230 15.86 -8.18 18.93
C GLU A 230 14.68 -8.37 17.97
N VAL A 231 13.61 -7.62 18.19
CA VAL A 231 12.41 -7.61 17.37
C VAL A 231 12.27 -6.25 16.72
N VAL A 232 11.85 -6.21 15.47
CA VAL A 232 11.64 -4.98 14.71
C VAL A 232 10.25 -4.95 14.08
N LEU A 233 9.76 -3.73 13.88
CA LEU A 233 8.50 -3.42 13.21
C LEU A 233 8.81 -2.66 11.92
N SER A 234 8.19 -3.05 10.80
CA SER A 234 8.20 -2.32 9.54
C SER A 234 6.77 -2.18 9.01
N ALA A 235 6.46 -1.02 8.44
CA ALA A 235 5.20 -0.69 7.79
C ALA A 235 5.47 -0.36 6.32
N ASP A 236 4.79 -1.02 5.37
CA ASP A 236 4.95 -0.84 3.91
C ASP A 236 6.41 -0.88 3.41
N GLY A 237 7.27 -1.68 4.06
CA GLY A 237 8.68 -1.79 3.68
C GLY A 237 9.55 -0.59 4.06
N HIS A 238 9.06 0.36 4.86
CA HIS A 238 9.88 1.42 5.44
C HIS A 238 10.95 0.88 6.39
N GLU A 239 11.91 1.73 6.72
CA GLU A 239 12.97 1.41 7.67
C GLU A 239 12.40 0.79 8.94
N ALA A 240 12.94 -0.37 9.30
CA ALA A 240 12.49 -1.11 10.45
C ALA A 240 12.89 -0.43 11.76
N ILE A 241 11.96 -0.32 12.69
CA ILE A 241 12.18 0.26 14.02
C ILE A 241 12.18 -0.81 15.10
N PRO A 242 12.95 -0.67 16.16
CA PRO A 242 12.95 -1.60 17.28
C PRO A 242 11.58 -1.68 17.96
N LEU A 243 11.20 -2.90 18.38
CA LEU A 243 10.06 -3.16 19.25
C LEU A 243 10.59 -3.71 20.58
N GLU A 244 10.54 -2.89 21.62
CA GLU A 244 11.06 -3.24 22.94
C GLU A 244 10.14 -4.20 23.68
N LYS A 245 10.64 -4.86 24.73
CA LYS A 245 9.93 -5.94 25.45
C LYS A 245 8.58 -5.53 26.05
N ASP A 246 8.44 -4.29 26.50
CA ASP A 246 7.22 -3.74 27.09
C ASP A 246 6.35 -2.97 26.09
N GLU A 247 6.70 -3.09 24.82
CA GLU A 247 5.97 -2.50 23.70
C GLU A 247 5.15 -3.54 22.96
N TYR A 248 4.11 -3.08 22.29
CA TYR A 248 3.28 -3.91 21.42
C TYR A 248 2.83 -3.11 20.20
N VAL A 249 2.49 -3.85 19.16
CA VAL A 249 1.92 -3.30 17.93
C VAL A 249 0.43 -3.59 17.90
N LYS A 250 -0.38 -2.55 17.78
CA LYS A 250 -1.82 -2.66 17.53
C LYS A 250 -2.09 -2.35 16.07
N VAL A 251 -2.82 -3.23 15.38
CA VAL A 251 -3.19 -3.07 13.98
C VAL A 251 -4.69 -3.20 13.85
N GLU A 252 -5.31 -2.21 13.22
CA GLU A 252 -6.75 -2.18 12.92
C GLU A 252 -6.98 -1.54 11.55
N SER A 253 -8.21 -1.58 11.02
CA SER A 253 -8.50 -0.83 9.79
C SER A 253 -8.41 0.67 10.05
N SER A 254 -7.78 1.40 9.11
CA SER A 254 -7.80 2.86 9.14
C SER A 254 -9.21 3.39 8.82
N PRO A 255 -9.61 4.53 9.41
CA PRO A 255 -10.80 5.24 8.97
C PRO A 255 -10.65 5.83 7.55
N ASN A 256 -9.42 5.96 7.06
CA ASN A 256 -9.13 6.44 5.73
C ASN A 256 -9.04 5.28 4.72
N ASN A 257 -9.35 5.58 3.47
CA ASN A 257 -9.14 4.71 2.33
C ASN A 257 -8.25 5.42 1.32
N VAL A 258 -7.65 4.67 0.40
CA VAL A 258 -7.03 5.24 -0.79
C VAL A 258 -7.87 4.90 -2.02
N SER A 259 -8.08 5.90 -2.87
CA SER A 259 -8.89 5.78 -4.10
C SER A 259 -7.99 5.72 -5.31
N PHE A 260 -8.12 4.68 -6.13
CA PHE A 260 -7.40 4.54 -7.39
C PHE A 260 -8.32 4.80 -8.59
N ILE A 261 -7.84 5.52 -9.58
CA ILE A 261 -8.49 5.71 -10.86
C ILE A 261 -8.26 4.48 -11.72
N ARG A 262 -9.34 3.86 -12.22
CA ARG A 262 -9.32 2.65 -13.02
C ARG A 262 -10.14 2.80 -14.31
N PHE A 263 -9.56 2.41 -15.44
CA PHE A 263 -10.20 2.39 -16.73
C PHE A 263 -10.71 1.00 -17.13
N HIS A 264 -10.14 -0.02 -16.52
CA HIS A 264 -10.52 -1.41 -16.74
C HIS A 264 -11.64 -1.85 -15.79
N ASP A 265 -12.39 -2.87 -16.19
CA ASP A 265 -13.42 -3.48 -15.34
C ASP A 265 -12.81 -4.28 -14.17
N PRO A 266 -13.58 -4.57 -13.09
CA PRO A 266 -13.05 -5.29 -11.92
C PRO A 266 -12.45 -6.67 -12.25
N GLY A 267 -12.90 -7.33 -13.30
CA GLY A 267 -12.37 -8.63 -13.75
C GLY A 267 -10.93 -8.53 -14.29
N TYR A 268 -10.41 -7.32 -14.52
CA TYR A 268 -9.03 -7.12 -14.98
C TYR A 268 -8.01 -7.73 -14.02
N PHE A 269 -8.23 -7.62 -12.71
CA PHE A 269 -7.38 -8.23 -11.70
C PHE A 269 -7.21 -9.74 -11.94
N TYR A 270 -8.31 -10.46 -12.08
CA TYR A 270 -8.28 -11.92 -12.25
C TYR A 270 -7.66 -12.35 -13.57
N ARG A 271 -7.94 -11.64 -14.67
CA ARG A 271 -7.40 -11.95 -16.01
C ARG A 271 -5.88 -11.76 -16.09
N ASN A 272 -5.32 -10.90 -15.22
CA ASN A 272 -3.89 -10.59 -15.21
C ASN A 272 -3.12 -11.19 -14.03
N LEU A 273 -3.77 -11.94 -13.15
CA LEU A 273 -3.17 -12.44 -11.92
C LEU A 273 -1.88 -13.24 -12.18
N ASN A 274 -1.89 -14.19 -13.11
CA ASN A 274 -0.70 -14.96 -13.46
C ASN A 274 0.42 -14.06 -13.99
N ARG A 275 0.09 -13.10 -14.83
CA ARG A 275 1.06 -12.14 -15.38
C ARG A 275 1.70 -11.29 -14.29
N TYR A 276 0.92 -10.85 -13.30
CA TYR A 276 1.43 -10.11 -12.15
C TYR A 276 2.44 -10.93 -11.34
N ILE A 277 2.16 -12.20 -11.11
CA ILE A 277 3.03 -13.11 -10.36
C ILE A 277 4.32 -13.39 -11.16
N GLU A 278 4.22 -13.72 -12.45
CA GLU A 278 5.36 -14.06 -13.31
C GLU A 278 6.28 -12.87 -13.56
N GLN A 279 5.76 -11.65 -13.66
CA GLN A 279 6.50 -10.43 -13.94
C GLN A 279 6.84 -9.62 -12.69
N ASN A 280 6.58 -10.14 -11.49
CA ASN A 280 6.93 -9.48 -10.25
C ASN A 280 8.47 -9.29 -10.18
N PRO A 281 8.96 -8.05 -10.02
CA PRO A 281 10.41 -7.78 -9.93
C PRO A 281 11.09 -8.56 -8.81
N SER A 282 10.36 -8.86 -7.72
CA SER A 282 10.88 -9.67 -6.60
C SER A 282 11.10 -11.13 -6.95
N ALA A 283 10.49 -11.66 -8.03
CA ALA A 283 10.69 -13.02 -8.52
C ALA A 283 11.85 -13.13 -9.53
N ASN A 284 12.36 -12.01 -10.04
CA ASN A 284 13.38 -11.95 -11.09
C ASN A 284 14.76 -11.53 -10.56
N PHE A 285 15.16 -11.95 -9.37
CA PHE A 285 16.57 -11.94 -8.99
C PHE A 285 17.31 -13.04 -9.79
N LYS A 286 17.77 -12.66 -11.00
CA LYS A 286 18.82 -13.38 -11.71
C LYS A 286 20.16 -12.70 -11.46
#